data_101ae34f41623f6e61555b6cf9352734
#
_entry.id   101ae34f41623f6e61555b6cf9352734
#
_cell.length_a   1.000
_cell.length_b   1.000
_cell.length_c   1.000
_cell.angle_alpha   90.00
_cell.angle_beta   90.00
_cell.angle_gamma   90.00
#
_symmetry.space_group_name_H-M   'P 1'
#
loop_
_entity.id
_entity.type
_entity.pdbx_description
1 polymer ?
#
loop_
_entity_poly.entity_id
_entity_poly.type
_entity_poly.pdbx_seq_one_letter_code
_entity_poly.pdbx_strand_id
1 'polypeptide(L)'
;MTEAMPRIEAVSVEGSGKLSVKWRGKTRKDTVNLLGWIATGGETLAPLSAPATFGRASVGNYGAAIVWDNGDLAIDAQHVMMLADEQKKFDERDARRWQEQVGLSNNEVADLFRLSTSTWCAYKAGDAEIPATIAMLCRAILRDPVLMQAHYRPRTNGRPPKQAAS
;
A
#
# COMPACT_ATOMS: atom_id res chain seq x y z
N MET A 1 -5.89 19.96 -8.83
CA MET A 1 -6.07 18.98 -9.94
C MET A 1 -6.69 17.73 -9.35
N THR A 2 -7.85 17.38 -9.81
CA THR A 2 -8.46 16.09 -9.46
C THR A 2 -7.70 15.02 -10.21
N GLU A 3 -7.01 14.15 -9.50
CA GLU A 3 -6.38 12.97 -10.10
C GLU A 3 -7.48 12.15 -10.78
N ALA A 4 -7.30 11.84 -12.06
CA ALA A 4 -8.30 11.11 -12.81
C ALA A 4 -8.49 9.72 -12.16
N MET A 5 -9.73 9.33 -11.89
CA MET A 5 -10.05 8.03 -11.31
C MET A 5 -9.42 6.91 -12.16
N PRO A 6 -8.77 5.93 -11.53
CA PRO A 6 -8.14 4.85 -12.26
C PRO A 6 -9.17 4.05 -13.05
N ARG A 7 -8.77 3.56 -14.21
CA ARG A 7 -9.58 2.68 -15.06
C ARG A 7 -8.81 1.41 -15.37
N ILE A 8 -9.50 0.31 -15.28
CA ILE A 8 -8.96 -1.01 -15.60
C ILE A 8 -9.15 -1.27 -17.08
N GLU A 9 -8.08 -1.68 -17.75
CA GLU A 9 -8.14 -2.11 -19.15
C GLU A 9 -8.42 -3.59 -19.27
N ALA A 10 -7.74 -4.41 -18.46
CA ALA A 10 -7.88 -5.85 -18.47
C ALA A 10 -7.61 -6.44 -17.10
N VAL A 11 -8.24 -7.58 -16.82
CA VAL A 11 -8.04 -8.38 -15.62
C VAL A 11 -7.86 -9.86 -16.01
N SER A 12 -6.97 -10.55 -15.33
CA SER A 12 -6.81 -12.00 -15.44
C SER A 12 -6.58 -12.63 -14.07
N VAL A 13 -7.07 -13.84 -13.88
CA VAL A 13 -6.90 -14.60 -12.64
C VAL A 13 -5.55 -15.31 -12.65
N GLU A 14 -4.72 -15.09 -11.61
CA GLU A 14 -3.39 -15.70 -11.47
C GLU A 14 -3.34 -16.82 -10.41
N GLY A 15 -4.46 -17.11 -9.76
CA GLY A 15 -4.55 -18.12 -8.72
C GLY A 15 -5.63 -17.81 -7.71
N SER A 16 -5.63 -18.52 -6.59
CA SER A 16 -6.58 -18.28 -5.51
C SER A 16 -6.46 -16.87 -4.97
N GLY A 17 -7.50 -16.05 -5.17
CA GLY A 17 -7.58 -14.70 -4.64
C GLY A 17 -6.62 -13.68 -5.28
N LYS A 18 -5.87 -14.06 -6.34
CA LYS A 18 -4.93 -13.15 -7.01
C LYS A 18 -5.38 -12.82 -8.42
N LEU A 19 -5.30 -11.54 -8.74
CA LEU A 19 -5.61 -10.98 -10.05
C LEU A 19 -4.41 -10.23 -10.61
N SER A 20 -4.19 -10.36 -11.91
CA SER A 20 -3.35 -9.45 -12.67
C SER A 20 -4.24 -8.37 -13.29
N VAL A 21 -3.90 -7.11 -13.01
CA VAL A 21 -4.68 -5.94 -13.44
C VAL A 21 -3.83 -5.06 -14.33
N LYS A 22 -4.32 -4.77 -15.54
CA LYS A 22 -3.72 -3.80 -16.46
C LYS A 22 -4.53 -2.51 -16.41
N TRP A 23 -3.84 -1.39 -16.22
CA TRP A 23 -4.48 -0.09 -16.10
C TRP A 23 -4.56 0.62 -17.46
N ARG A 24 -5.71 1.21 -17.74
CA ARG A 24 -5.91 1.96 -18.99
C ARG A 24 -4.99 3.19 -19.06
N GLY A 25 -4.32 3.35 -20.20
CA GLY A 25 -3.42 4.47 -20.43
C GLY A 25 -2.11 4.43 -19.64
N LYS A 26 -1.82 3.32 -18.97
CA LYS A 26 -0.58 3.12 -18.23
C LYS A 26 0.11 1.84 -18.71
N THR A 27 1.46 1.86 -18.72
CA THR A 27 2.25 0.65 -18.94
C THR A 27 2.26 -0.28 -17.73
N ARG A 28 1.80 0.24 -16.59
CA ARG A 28 1.73 -0.46 -15.32
C ARG A 28 0.78 -1.64 -15.36
N LYS A 29 1.26 -2.77 -14.87
CA LYS A 29 0.49 -3.96 -14.57
C LYS A 29 0.77 -4.37 -13.13
N ASP A 30 -0.26 -4.66 -12.36
CA ASP A 30 -0.14 -5.05 -10.97
C ASP A 30 -0.73 -6.44 -10.74
N THR A 31 -0.10 -7.23 -9.89
CA THR A 31 -0.70 -8.42 -9.28
C THR A 31 -1.26 -8.02 -7.93
N VAL A 32 -2.57 -8.21 -7.73
CA VAL A 32 -3.27 -7.85 -6.51
C VAL A 32 -3.81 -9.09 -5.83
N ASN A 33 -3.51 -9.24 -4.55
CA ASN A 33 -4.05 -10.30 -3.71
C ASN A 33 -5.29 -9.78 -3.00
N LEU A 34 -6.44 -10.38 -3.27
CA LEU A 34 -7.73 -10.02 -2.69
C LEU A 34 -8.16 -10.91 -1.52
N LEU A 35 -7.34 -11.89 -1.10
CA LEU A 35 -7.73 -12.82 -0.03
C LEU A 35 -8.12 -12.10 1.26
N GLY A 36 -7.37 -11.07 1.65
CA GLY A 36 -7.69 -10.28 2.84
C GLY A 36 -9.00 -9.50 2.71
N TRP A 37 -9.25 -8.92 1.54
CA TRP A 37 -10.50 -8.23 1.25
C TRP A 37 -11.69 -9.19 1.28
N ILE A 38 -11.56 -10.36 0.67
CA ILE A 38 -12.60 -11.41 0.68
C ILE A 38 -12.87 -11.88 2.10
N ALA A 39 -11.82 -12.18 2.87
CA ALA A 39 -11.95 -12.68 4.24
C ALA A 39 -12.61 -11.67 5.19
N THR A 40 -12.42 -10.38 4.96
CA THR A 40 -12.98 -9.30 5.80
C THR A 40 -14.35 -8.81 5.31
N GLY A 41 -14.81 -9.27 4.15
CA GLY A 41 -16.07 -8.83 3.54
C GLY A 41 -17.32 -9.58 4.00
N GLY A 42 -17.19 -10.48 4.97
CA GLY A 42 -18.30 -11.22 5.53
C GLY A 42 -19.02 -12.12 4.53
N GLU A 43 -20.30 -12.35 4.78
CA GLU A 43 -21.13 -13.23 3.94
C GLU A 43 -21.27 -12.73 2.50
N THR A 44 -21.24 -11.42 2.29
CA THR A 44 -21.35 -10.80 0.96
C THR A 44 -20.24 -11.26 0.02
N LEU A 45 -19.00 -11.31 0.51
CA LEU A 45 -17.84 -11.70 -0.29
C LEU A 45 -17.47 -13.18 -0.20
N ALA A 46 -18.11 -13.93 0.71
CA ALA A 46 -17.84 -15.36 0.92
C ALA A 46 -17.87 -16.20 -0.37
N PRO A 47 -18.77 -15.95 -1.35
CA PRO A 47 -18.78 -16.70 -2.61
C PRO A 47 -17.47 -16.61 -3.40
N LEU A 48 -16.70 -15.52 -3.26
CA LEU A 48 -15.41 -15.33 -3.93
C LEU A 48 -14.28 -16.23 -3.38
N SER A 49 -14.53 -16.91 -2.27
CA SER A 49 -13.61 -17.91 -1.73
C SER A 49 -13.58 -19.19 -2.59
N ALA A 50 -14.61 -19.42 -3.40
CA ALA A 50 -14.67 -20.54 -4.33
C ALA A 50 -13.87 -20.22 -5.60
N PRO A 51 -12.88 -21.05 -5.99
CA PRO A 51 -12.05 -20.80 -7.17
C PRO A 51 -12.87 -20.64 -8.46
N ALA A 52 -13.94 -21.40 -8.62
CA ALA A 52 -14.81 -21.32 -9.78
C ALA A 52 -15.53 -19.96 -9.88
N THR A 53 -15.96 -19.39 -8.76
CA THR A 53 -16.58 -18.05 -8.72
C THR A 53 -15.54 -16.99 -8.96
N PHE A 54 -14.43 -17.03 -8.23
CA PHE A 54 -13.34 -16.07 -8.36
C PHE A 54 -12.77 -16.03 -9.79
N GLY A 55 -12.68 -17.19 -10.43
CA GLY A 55 -12.18 -17.34 -11.80
C GLY A 55 -13.00 -16.60 -12.87
N ARG A 56 -14.22 -16.17 -12.56
CA ARG A 56 -15.09 -15.42 -13.47
C ARG A 56 -14.91 -13.89 -13.39
N ALA A 57 -13.85 -13.40 -12.77
CA ALA A 57 -13.54 -11.99 -12.71
C ALA A 57 -13.51 -11.36 -14.11
N SER A 58 -14.16 -10.23 -14.28
CA SER A 58 -14.16 -9.45 -15.53
C SER A 58 -14.16 -7.96 -15.25
N VAL A 59 -13.81 -7.16 -16.26
CA VAL A 59 -13.85 -5.70 -16.17
C VAL A 59 -15.28 -5.24 -16.34
N GLY A 60 -15.78 -4.47 -15.39
CA GLY A 60 -17.11 -3.89 -15.42
C GLY A 60 -17.10 -2.37 -15.45
N ASN A 61 -18.27 -1.79 -15.73
CA ASN A 61 -18.49 -0.34 -15.67
C ASN A 61 -17.43 0.48 -16.43
N TYR A 62 -17.12 0.09 -17.67
CA TYR A 62 -16.12 0.78 -18.52
C TYR A 62 -14.74 0.92 -17.85
N GLY A 63 -14.33 -0.08 -17.07
CA GLY A 63 -13.07 -0.09 -16.36
C GLY A 63 -13.12 0.51 -14.95
N ALA A 64 -14.27 0.89 -14.46
CA ALA A 64 -14.43 1.44 -13.12
C ALA A 64 -14.41 0.37 -12.02
N ALA A 65 -14.61 -0.90 -12.36
CA ALA A 65 -14.68 -1.98 -11.41
C ALA A 65 -14.20 -3.32 -11.99
N ILE A 66 -13.86 -4.25 -11.13
CA ILE A 66 -13.81 -5.68 -11.41
C ILE A 66 -15.11 -6.26 -10.88
N VAL A 67 -15.77 -7.09 -11.69
CA VAL A 67 -17.08 -7.65 -11.36
C VAL A 67 -17.09 -9.17 -11.48
N TRP A 68 -17.96 -9.78 -10.71
CA TRP A 68 -18.30 -11.21 -10.75
C TRP A 68 -19.82 -11.36 -10.84
N ASP A 69 -20.27 -12.49 -11.34
CA ASP A 69 -21.68 -12.86 -11.37
C ASP A 69 -22.60 -11.72 -11.90
N ASN A 70 -22.28 -11.23 -13.10
CA ASN A 70 -23.02 -10.17 -13.78
C ASN A 70 -23.09 -8.84 -13.01
N GLY A 71 -22.16 -8.60 -12.08
CA GLY A 71 -22.06 -7.36 -11.31
C GLY A 71 -22.69 -7.43 -9.91
N ASP A 72 -23.18 -8.58 -9.48
CA ASP A 72 -23.69 -8.77 -8.11
C ASP A 72 -22.57 -8.63 -7.07
N LEU A 73 -21.34 -9.00 -7.44
CA LEU A 73 -20.13 -8.78 -6.66
C LEU A 73 -19.18 -7.89 -7.44
N ALA A 74 -18.66 -6.87 -6.80
CA ALA A 74 -17.77 -5.92 -7.44
C ALA A 74 -16.76 -5.31 -6.46
N ILE A 75 -15.61 -4.93 -6.99
CA ILE A 75 -14.65 -4.05 -6.32
C ILE A 75 -14.30 -2.91 -7.28
N ASP A 76 -14.38 -1.67 -6.82
CA ASP A 76 -14.05 -0.52 -7.66
C ASP A 76 -12.55 -0.40 -7.95
N ALA A 77 -12.22 0.22 -9.08
CA ALA A 77 -10.84 0.35 -9.56
C ALA A 77 -9.95 1.16 -8.59
N GLN A 78 -10.52 2.15 -7.89
CA GLN A 78 -9.77 2.91 -6.90
C GLN A 78 -9.35 2.03 -5.72
N HIS A 79 -10.26 1.21 -5.22
CA HIS A 79 -9.96 0.27 -4.13
C HIS A 79 -8.91 -0.76 -4.56
N VAL A 80 -9.04 -1.32 -5.77
CA VAL A 80 -8.02 -2.23 -6.33
C VAL A 80 -6.65 -1.56 -6.40
N MET A 81 -6.58 -0.31 -6.84
CA MET A 81 -5.32 0.44 -6.91
C MET A 81 -4.72 0.68 -5.53
N MET A 82 -5.53 1.02 -4.55
CA MET A 82 -5.07 1.19 -3.15
C MET A 82 -4.50 -0.11 -2.58
N LEU A 83 -5.15 -1.25 -2.82
CA LEU A 83 -4.63 -2.56 -2.41
C LEU A 83 -3.32 -2.89 -3.13
N ALA A 84 -3.24 -2.62 -4.43
CA ALA A 84 -2.02 -2.82 -5.21
C ALA A 84 -0.85 -1.99 -4.68
N ASP A 85 -1.10 -0.73 -4.36
CA ASP A 85 -0.08 0.17 -3.81
C ASP A 85 0.41 -0.28 -2.43
N GLU A 86 -0.50 -0.74 -1.56
CA GLU A 86 -0.14 -1.30 -0.25
C GLU A 86 0.68 -2.60 -0.36
N GLN A 87 0.42 -3.40 -1.37
CA GLN A 87 1.08 -4.69 -1.56
C GLN A 87 2.41 -4.61 -2.33
N LYS A 88 2.76 -3.44 -2.85
CA LYS A 88 4.07 -3.24 -3.48
C LYS A 88 5.19 -3.49 -2.49
N LYS A 89 6.28 -4.04 -3.02
CA LYS A 89 7.52 -4.12 -2.26
C LYS A 89 7.95 -2.72 -1.82
N PHE A 90 8.31 -2.61 -0.55
CA PHE A 90 8.87 -1.40 0.04
C PHE A 90 10.39 -1.61 0.13
N ASP A 91 11.14 -0.91 -0.68
CA ASP A 91 12.59 -1.08 -0.80
C ASP A 91 13.39 0.05 -0.12
N GLU A 92 14.71 -0.01 -0.26
CA GLU A 92 15.63 0.98 0.33
C GLU A 92 15.40 2.41 -0.20
N ARG A 93 14.92 2.56 -1.43
CA ARG A 93 14.61 3.87 -2.01
C ARG A 93 13.34 4.45 -1.39
N ASP A 94 12.36 3.58 -1.14
CA ASP A 94 11.13 3.96 -0.47
C ASP A 94 11.41 4.41 0.97
N ALA A 95 12.28 3.69 1.68
CA ALA A 95 12.68 4.04 3.04
C ALA A 95 13.38 5.41 3.09
N ARG A 96 14.30 5.68 2.17
CA ARG A 96 14.98 6.98 2.08
C ARG A 96 14.01 8.10 1.75
N ARG A 97 13.13 7.90 0.77
CA ARG A 97 12.11 8.90 0.37
C ARG A 97 11.16 9.19 1.52
N TRP A 98 10.70 8.15 2.20
CA TRP A 98 9.83 8.29 3.37
C TRP A 98 10.49 9.13 4.47
N GLN A 99 11.75 8.82 4.80
CA GLN A 99 12.49 9.57 5.82
C GLN A 99 12.67 11.06 5.44
N GLU A 100 12.92 11.36 4.18
CA GLU A 100 12.98 12.74 3.68
C GLU A 100 11.63 13.46 3.84
N GLN A 101 10.53 12.79 3.53
CA GLN A 101 9.18 13.34 3.66
C GLN A 101 8.81 13.68 5.10
N VAL A 102 9.11 12.79 6.03
CA VAL A 102 8.81 13.02 7.46
C VAL A 102 9.85 13.90 8.16
N GLY A 103 11.04 14.03 7.58
CA GLY A 103 12.10 14.93 8.05
C GLY A 103 12.76 14.50 9.37
N LEU A 104 12.75 13.22 9.71
CA LEU A 104 13.37 12.67 10.90
C LEU A 104 14.82 12.25 10.67
N SER A 105 15.66 12.31 11.71
CA SER A 105 17.00 11.73 11.70
C SER A 105 16.94 10.19 11.81
N ASN A 106 18.06 9.51 11.52
CA ASN A 106 18.15 8.06 11.66
C ASN A 106 17.82 7.57 13.08
N ASN A 107 18.30 8.30 14.08
CA ASN A 107 18.04 7.97 15.48
C ASN A 107 16.56 8.15 15.85
N GLU A 108 15.95 9.21 15.35
CA GLU A 108 14.54 9.49 15.61
C GLU A 108 13.62 8.48 14.93
N VAL A 109 13.95 8.03 13.72
CA VAL A 109 13.21 6.94 13.04
C VAL A 109 13.35 5.63 13.80
N ALA A 110 14.57 5.30 14.21
CA ALA A 110 14.82 4.10 15.00
C ALA A 110 14.02 4.11 16.31
N ASP A 111 14.01 5.24 17.02
CA ASP A 111 13.23 5.41 18.25
C ASP A 111 11.72 5.24 17.97
N LEU A 112 11.21 5.86 16.92
CA LEU A 112 9.80 5.80 16.52
C LEU A 112 9.36 4.35 16.26
N PHE A 113 10.18 3.60 15.53
CA PHE A 113 9.87 2.21 15.15
C PHE A 113 10.38 1.15 16.14
N ARG A 114 10.99 1.58 17.25
CA ARG A 114 11.58 0.66 18.24
C ARG A 114 12.65 -0.25 17.65
N LEU A 115 13.47 0.30 16.77
CA LEU A 115 14.60 -0.35 16.12
C LEU A 115 15.93 0.20 16.64
N SER A 116 17.02 -0.53 16.39
CA SER A 116 18.34 0.07 16.48
C SER A 116 18.60 0.99 15.29
N THR A 117 19.43 2.02 15.49
CA THR A 117 19.85 2.92 14.40
C THR A 117 20.56 2.16 13.28
N SER A 118 21.37 1.16 13.63
CA SER A 118 22.05 0.31 12.64
C SER A 118 21.08 -0.51 11.79
N THR A 119 19.99 -0.99 12.37
CA THR A 119 18.94 -1.71 11.63
C THR A 119 18.26 -0.79 10.62
N TRP A 120 17.88 0.42 11.03
CA TRP A 120 17.29 1.39 10.11
C TRP A 120 18.26 1.77 8.97
N CYS A 121 19.53 2.00 9.29
CA CYS A 121 20.56 2.29 8.30
C CYS A 121 20.74 1.12 7.31
N ALA A 122 20.69 -0.13 7.78
CA ALA A 122 20.76 -1.32 6.92
C ALA A 122 19.57 -1.40 5.95
N TYR A 123 18.38 -1.05 6.39
CA TYR A 123 17.20 -0.95 5.50
C TYR A 123 17.40 0.08 4.39
N LYS A 124 17.91 1.26 4.72
CA LYS A 124 18.17 2.33 3.73
C LYS A 124 19.31 2.02 2.77
N ALA A 125 20.26 1.20 3.20
CA ALA A 125 21.38 0.77 2.37
C ALA A 125 21.05 -0.41 1.46
N GLY A 126 19.93 -1.09 1.70
CA GLY A 126 19.59 -2.33 0.99
C GLY A 126 20.32 -3.57 1.52
N ASP A 127 21.00 -3.47 2.68
CA ASP A 127 21.73 -4.57 3.30
C ASP A 127 20.82 -5.54 4.06
N ALA A 128 19.60 -5.12 4.36
CA ALA A 128 18.57 -5.93 4.99
C ALA A 128 17.21 -5.69 4.36
N GLU A 129 16.39 -6.72 4.29
CA GLU A 129 15.02 -6.62 3.82
C GLU A 129 14.16 -5.88 4.84
N ILE A 130 13.33 -4.95 4.36
CA ILE A 130 12.42 -4.18 5.21
C ILE A 130 11.19 -5.05 5.51
N PRO A 131 10.91 -5.32 6.79
CA PRO A 131 9.73 -6.10 7.15
C PRO A 131 8.43 -5.44 6.70
N ALA A 132 7.43 -6.24 6.36
CA ALA A 132 6.11 -5.76 5.98
C ALA A 132 5.49 -4.83 7.03
N THR A 133 5.72 -5.09 8.31
CA THR A 133 5.25 -4.24 9.43
C THR A 133 5.83 -2.83 9.39
N ILE A 134 7.10 -2.68 9.07
CA ILE A 134 7.75 -1.37 8.91
C ILE A 134 7.21 -0.65 7.69
N ALA A 135 7.05 -1.35 6.56
CA ALA A 135 6.44 -0.78 5.37
C ALA A 135 5.01 -0.28 5.62
N MET A 136 4.20 -1.06 6.33
CA MET A 136 2.84 -0.67 6.73
C MET A 136 2.85 0.59 7.60
N LEU A 137 3.73 0.67 8.59
CA LEU A 137 3.86 1.85 9.45
C LEU A 137 4.30 3.09 8.67
N CYS A 138 5.27 2.96 7.79
CA CYS A 138 5.71 4.07 6.94
C CYS A 138 4.56 4.63 6.09
N ARG A 139 3.80 3.77 5.44
CA ARG A 139 2.64 4.17 4.64
C ARG A 139 1.52 4.75 5.49
N ALA A 140 1.24 4.14 6.64
CA ALA A 140 0.19 4.60 7.56
C ALA A 140 0.49 6.00 8.10
N ILE A 141 1.73 6.29 8.46
CA ILE A 141 2.16 7.61 8.97
C ILE A 141 1.99 8.71 7.92
N LEU A 142 2.23 8.41 6.65
CA LEU A 142 2.01 9.40 5.57
C LEU A 142 0.52 9.70 5.36
N ARG A 143 -0.35 8.73 5.57
CA ARG A 143 -1.80 8.90 5.45
C ARG A 143 -2.43 9.54 6.68
N ASP A 144 -1.91 9.18 7.86
CA ASP A 144 -2.40 9.66 9.14
C ASP A 144 -1.24 10.21 9.99
N PRO A 145 -0.99 11.53 9.92
CA PRO A 145 0.07 12.17 10.69
C PRO A 145 -0.10 12.05 12.21
N VAL A 146 -1.29 11.78 12.71
CA VAL A 146 -1.57 11.60 14.14
C VAL A 146 -0.76 10.43 14.71
N LEU A 147 -0.53 9.40 13.91
CA LEU A 147 0.31 8.27 14.33
C LEU A 147 1.73 8.71 14.71
N MET A 148 2.34 9.55 13.87
CA MET A 148 3.67 10.09 14.18
C MET A 148 3.61 11.05 15.36
N GLN A 149 2.63 11.94 15.41
CA GLN A 149 2.48 12.91 16.49
C GLN A 149 2.31 12.23 17.86
N ALA A 150 1.60 11.12 17.91
CA ALA A 150 1.37 10.37 19.16
C ALA A 150 2.64 9.67 19.67
N HIS A 151 3.50 9.20 18.79
CA HIS A 151 4.60 8.30 19.14
C HIS A 151 6.00 8.91 18.97
N TYR A 152 6.14 9.93 18.13
CA TYR A 152 7.41 10.62 17.93
C TYR A 152 7.82 11.38 19.20
N ARG A 153 9.08 11.22 19.57
CA ARG A 153 9.72 11.99 20.64
C ARG A 153 11.00 12.61 20.11
N PRO A 154 11.07 13.94 20.00
CA PRO A 154 12.27 14.60 19.49
C PRO A 154 13.43 14.36 20.44
N ARG A 155 14.61 14.11 19.88
CA ARG A 155 15.85 14.06 20.66
C ARG A 155 16.30 15.46 21.01
N THR A 156 16.63 15.68 22.28
CA THR A 156 17.01 16.99 22.81
C THR A 156 18.43 17.42 22.42
N ASN A 157 19.25 16.52 21.92
CA ASN A 157 20.65 16.79 21.56
C ASN A 157 20.82 16.83 20.04
N GLY A 158 21.02 18.01 19.49
CA GLY A 158 21.77 18.21 18.27
C GLY A 158 21.01 18.59 17.00
N ARG A 159 19.71 18.84 17.00
CA ARG A 159 19.05 19.36 15.82
C ARG A 159 18.28 20.63 16.11
N PRO A 160 18.62 21.75 15.44
CA PRO A 160 17.76 22.91 15.50
C PRO A 160 16.37 22.55 14.94
N PRO A 161 15.29 23.08 15.53
CA PRO A 161 13.95 22.86 15.01
C PRO A 161 13.90 23.31 13.53
N LYS A 162 13.36 22.48 12.65
CA LYS A 162 13.03 22.93 11.30
C LYS A 162 12.07 24.11 11.44
N GLN A 163 12.48 25.26 10.93
CA GLN A 163 11.57 26.37 10.78
C GLN A 163 10.42 25.89 9.89
N ALA A 164 9.19 26.04 10.39
CA ALA A 164 8.02 25.78 9.58
C ALA A 164 8.13 26.66 8.32
N ALA A 165 8.06 26.03 7.15
CA ALA A 165 7.97 26.77 5.90
C ALA A 165 6.69 27.59 5.94
N SER A 166 6.87 28.92 5.90
CA SER A 166 5.75 29.89 5.82
C SER A 166 5.06 29.75 4.47
#